data_8ef26d6b981ca7daec1785a6bdbe1b9f
#
_entry.id   8ef26d6b981ca7daec1785a6bdbe1b9f
#
_cell.length_a   1.000
_cell.length_b   1.000
_cell.length_c   1.000
_cell.angle_alpha   90.00
_cell.angle_beta   90.00
_cell.angle_gamma   90.00
#
_symmetry.space_group_name_H-M   'P 1'
#
loop_
_entity.id
_entity.type
_entity.pdbx_description
1 polymer ?
#
loop_
_entity_poly.entity_id
_entity_poly.type
_entity_poly.pdbx_seq_one_letter_code
_entity_poly.pdbx_strand_id
1 'polypeptide(L)'
;MRRDMKKFLWIVLFFFTANLISFAQIDSTIIKESKPASTNVQNAQYPRITPDLRVIYRIKAPNAQKIQFDLSNKKYDMVKDDDGFWTVTTDPQVPGFHYYQLWIDSVSVCDPASETFFGVGRMFSAIEIPNADEDFYTVKDVPHGDIRTKWYFSKTTNEWRKIYIYCPPGYDNDRSIKYPVLYIQHGGGEDQRGWAIQGMTDIILDNLIAEGKANPMIIVMESSAARKPGEPAPQPRPAPAPGGQRNQPGARPRFNFSFDTYKEVMINDLIPFIDKNYRTLSDGAHRAMAGLSMGGMVTTSVTFSNLDKFAYIGCFSGGPRITPNDTLKNIYNGVFADPSTFNKKVKVFFISNGTVEGNGPKDAGEILKKAGINNVVTYQSPGTAHEWLTWRRSLHQFAKLLFK
;
A
#
# COMPACT_ATOMS: atom_id res chain seq x y z
N MET A 1 90.85 -19.46 -24.34
CA MET A 1 89.95 -18.63 -23.52
C MET A 1 88.46 -19.06 -23.80
N ARG A 2 87.94 -19.92 -22.96
CA ARG A 2 86.55 -20.43 -23.06
C ARG A 2 85.69 -19.59 -22.15
N ARG A 3 84.60 -19.00 -22.66
CA ARG A 3 83.54 -18.33 -21.87
C ARG A 3 82.31 -19.23 -21.86
N ASP A 4 82.01 -19.74 -20.69
CA ASP A 4 80.75 -20.47 -20.40
C ASP A 4 79.55 -19.55 -20.43
N MET A 5 78.62 -19.89 -21.30
CA MET A 5 77.29 -19.27 -21.30
C MET A 5 76.33 -20.12 -20.46
N LYS A 6 75.99 -19.68 -19.26
CA LYS A 6 74.92 -20.29 -18.42
C LYS A 6 73.62 -19.91 -19.02
N LYS A 7 72.83 -20.89 -19.47
CA LYS A 7 71.43 -20.73 -19.88
C LYS A 7 70.57 -20.61 -18.63
N PHE A 8 69.95 -19.46 -18.44
CA PHE A 8 68.91 -19.23 -17.41
C PHE A 8 67.58 -19.72 -17.98
N LEU A 9 67.00 -20.79 -17.38
CA LEU A 9 65.74 -21.35 -17.71
C LEU A 9 64.68 -20.63 -16.80
N TRP A 10 63.84 -19.75 -17.36
CA TRP A 10 62.72 -19.15 -16.65
C TRP A 10 61.53 -20.11 -16.72
N ILE A 11 61.17 -20.72 -15.58
CA ILE A 11 59.90 -21.45 -15.41
C ILE A 11 58.85 -20.41 -15.04
N VAL A 12 57.97 -20.11 -15.99
CA VAL A 12 56.76 -19.30 -15.73
C VAL A 12 55.69 -20.23 -15.17
N LEU A 13 55.50 -20.17 -13.85
CA LEU A 13 54.41 -20.86 -13.16
C LEU A 13 53.12 -20.08 -13.40
N PHE A 14 52.27 -20.57 -14.31
CA PHE A 14 50.91 -20.06 -14.47
C PHE A 14 50.04 -20.54 -13.28
N PHE A 15 49.77 -19.67 -12.30
CA PHE A 15 48.76 -19.93 -11.31
C PHE A 15 47.38 -19.73 -11.97
N PHE A 16 46.74 -20.84 -12.36
CA PHE A 16 45.32 -20.87 -12.63
C PHE A 16 44.59 -20.75 -11.28
N THR A 17 44.18 -19.54 -10.89
CA THR A 17 43.20 -19.38 -9.84
C THR A 17 41.85 -19.82 -10.42
N ALA A 18 41.50 -21.09 -10.22
CA ALA A 18 40.13 -21.54 -10.37
C ALA A 18 39.27 -20.78 -9.33
N ASN A 19 38.55 -19.79 -9.79
CA ASN A 19 37.44 -19.27 -9.01
C ASN A 19 36.40 -20.40 -8.87
N LEU A 20 36.50 -21.16 -7.79
CA LEU A 20 35.45 -22.05 -7.34
C LEU A 20 34.26 -21.13 -7.01
N ILE A 21 33.36 -20.98 -7.98
CA ILE A 21 32.01 -20.48 -7.71
C ILE A 21 31.40 -21.52 -6.77
N SER A 22 31.45 -21.24 -5.48
CA SER A 22 30.75 -22.02 -4.47
C SER A 22 29.28 -21.88 -4.80
N PHE A 23 28.69 -22.89 -5.40
CA PHE A 23 27.25 -23.05 -5.47
C PHE A 23 26.79 -23.12 -4.00
N ALA A 24 26.20 -22.03 -3.50
CA ALA A 24 25.65 -22.01 -2.16
C ALA A 24 24.45 -22.97 -2.13
N GLN A 25 24.74 -24.23 -1.85
CA GLN A 25 23.72 -25.20 -1.44
C GLN A 25 23.07 -24.59 -0.20
N ILE A 26 21.75 -24.30 -0.27
CA ILE A 26 21.04 -23.74 0.89
C ILE A 26 21.26 -24.72 2.04
N ASP A 27 21.80 -24.23 3.15
CA ASP A 27 22.00 -25.02 4.35
C ASP A 27 20.67 -25.63 4.77
N SER A 28 20.62 -26.94 4.91
CA SER A 28 19.45 -27.70 5.30
C SER A 28 18.90 -27.23 6.66
N THR A 29 19.74 -26.66 7.51
CA THR A 29 19.39 -26.07 8.80
C THR A 29 18.54 -24.81 8.61
N ILE A 30 18.91 -23.93 7.71
CA ILE A 30 18.17 -22.69 7.40
C ILE A 30 16.78 -23.03 6.86
N ILE A 31 16.65 -24.05 6.01
CA ILE A 31 15.35 -24.51 5.52
C ILE A 31 14.48 -25.02 6.66
N LYS A 32 15.04 -25.78 7.59
CA LYS A 32 14.30 -26.35 8.74
C LYS A 32 13.75 -25.27 9.68
N GLU A 33 14.50 -24.20 9.89
CA GLU A 33 14.11 -23.09 10.76
C GLU A 33 13.16 -22.10 10.06
N SER A 34 13.15 -22.07 8.73
CA SER A 34 12.27 -21.18 7.96
C SER A 34 10.84 -21.70 7.92
N LYS A 35 9.87 -20.79 7.75
CA LYS A 35 8.43 -21.12 7.62
C LYS A 35 7.92 -20.75 6.23
N PRO A 36 7.02 -21.56 5.63
CA PRO A 36 6.29 -21.15 4.43
C PRO A 36 5.59 -19.81 4.67
N ALA A 37 5.57 -18.95 3.65
CA ALA A 37 4.86 -17.66 3.74
C ALA A 37 3.35 -17.91 3.89
N SER A 38 2.67 -17.04 4.65
CA SER A 38 1.22 -17.12 4.88
C SER A 38 0.40 -16.87 3.61
N THR A 39 0.99 -16.24 2.60
CA THR A 39 0.37 -15.98 1.30
C THR A 39 0.55 -17.13 0.29
N ASN A 40 1.20 -18.22 0.68
CA ASN A 40 1.30 -19.39 -0.18
C ASN A 40 -0.06 -20.06 -0.36
N VAL A 41 -0.35 -20.51 -1.58
CA VAL A 41 -1.53 -21.34 -1.82
C VAL A 41 -1.38 -22.69 -1.11
N GLN A 42 -2.48 -23.41 -0.92
CA GLN A 42 -2.52 -24.62 -0.14
C GLN A 42 -1.39 -25.62 -0.51
N ASN A 43 -0.65 -26.06 0.52
CA ASN A 43 0.47 -26.98 0.44
C ASN A 43 1.74 -26.49 -0.26
N ALA A 44 1.78 -25.27 -0.77
CA ALA A 44 3.00 -24.71 -1.34
C ALA A 44 4.05 -24.44 -0.25
N GLN A 45 5.27 -24.93 -0.49
CA GLN A 45 6.36 -24.84 0.48
C GLN A 45 7.22 -23.58 0.30
N TYR A 46 7.14 -22.91 -0.83
CA TYR A 46 7.90 -21.71 -1.17
C TYR A 46 6.95 -20.63 -1.72
N PRO A 47 7.30 -19.36 -1.48
CA PRO A 47 8.43 -18.83 -0.71
C PRO A 47 8.40 -19.21 0.78
N ARG A 48 9.58 -19.20 1.42
CA ARG A 48 9.75 -19.40 2.88
C ARG A 48 10.43 -18.19 3.48
N ILE A 49 10.19 -17.95 4.76
CA ILE A 49 10.78 -16.83 5.50
C ILE A 49 11.65 -17.38 6.62
N THR A 50 12.90 -16.94 6.69
CA THR A 50 13.85 -17.30 7.74
C THR A 50 13.62 -16.49 9.02
N PRO A 51 14.14 -16.91 10.19
CA PRO A 51 14.06 -16.12 11.42
C PRO A 51 14.67 -14.71 11.32
N ASP A 52 15.68 -14.53 10.48
CA ASP A 52 16.31 -13.22 10.19
C ASP A 52 15.65 -12.48 9.01
N LEU A 53 14.40 -12.82 8.67
CA LEU A 53 13.52 -12.16 7.69
C LEU A 53 14.01 -12.21 6.23
N ARG A 54 14.87 -13.16 5.88
CA ARG A 54 15.22 -13.42 4.48
C ARG A 54 14.12 -14.26 3.83
N VAL A 55 13.95 -14.08 2.53
CA VAL A 55 13.04 -14.91 1.73
C VAL A 55 13.84 -15.95 0.96
N ILE A 56 13.50 -17.22 1.14
CA ILE A 56 13.99 -18.30 0.31
C ILE A 56 12.91 -18.60 -0.72
N TYR A 57 13.25 -18.45 -2.00
CA TYR A 57 12.35 -18.80 -3.09
C TYR A 57 12.93 -19.96 -3.91
N ARG A 58 12.07 -20.93 -4.31
CA ARG A 58 12.45 -22.08 -5.11
C ARG A 58 11.34 -22.47 -6.06
N ILE A 59 11.67 -22.71 -7.34
CA ILE A 59 10.74 -23.13 -8.39
C ILE A 59 11.40 -24.12 -9.34
N LYS A 60 10.65 -25.11 -9.83
CA LYS A 60 11.11 -26.04 -10.86
C LYS A 60 10.80 -25.49 -12.25
N ALA A 61 11.85 -25.18 -13.02
CA ALA A 61 11.72 -24.67 -14.39
C ALA A 61 12.94 -25.13 -15.22
N PRO A 62 13.00 -26.43 -15.59
CA PRO A 62 14.18 -27.02 -16.19
C PRO A 62 14.55 -26.42 -17.54
N ASN A 63 13.60 -25.89 -18.29
CA ASN A 63 13.81 -25.33 -19.62
C ASN A 63 14.15 -23.82 -19.62
N ALA A 64 13.97 -23.12 -18.49
CA ALA A 64 14.30 -21.71 -18.37
C ALA A 64 15.83 -21.47 -18.49
N GLN A 65 16.18 -20.37 -19.16
CA GLN A 65 17.59 -19.95 -19.32
C GLN A 65 17.99 -18.96 -18.21
N LYS A 66 17.07 -18.15 -17.72
CA LYS A 66 17.29 -17.18 -16.64
C LYS A 66 16.01 -16.99 -15.83
N ILE A 67 16.13 -17.02 -14.50
CA ILE A 67 15.03 -16.64 -13.60
C ILE A 67 15.53 -15.58 -12.62
N GLN A 68 14.70 -14.56 -12.38
CA GLN A 68 14.92 -13.56 -11.36
C GLN A 68 13.69 -13.48 -10.46
N PHE A 69 13.92 -13.43 -9.16
CA PHE A 69 12.92 -13.14 -8.16
C PHE A 69 12.92 -11.62 -7.90
N ASP A 70 11.84 -10.92 -8.27
CA ASP A 70 11.72 -9.47 -8.15
C ASP A 70 10.83 -9.15 -6.95
N LEU A 71 11.43 -8.83 -5.81
CA LEU A 71 10.75 -8.50 -4.56
C LEU A 71 10.89 -6.99 -4.29
N SER A 72 9.77 -6.29 -4.17
CA SER A 72 9.74 -4.85 -3.90
C SER A 72 10.59 -4.02 -4.88
N ASN A 73 10.60 -4.39 -6.17
CA ASN A 73 11.41 -3.82 -7.26
C ASN A 73 12.93 -4.07 -7.16
N LYS A 74 13.38 -4.96 -6.27
CA LYS A 74 14.75 -5.48 -6.26
C LYS A 74 14.77 -6.86 -6.88
N LYS A 75 15.53 -7.01 -7.96
CA LYS A 75 15.72 -8.30 -8.65
C LYS A 75 16.88 -9.06 -8.08
N TYR A 76 16.64 -10.32 -7.75
CA TYR A 76 17.63 -11.29 -7.31
C TYR A 76 17.78 -12.35 -8.39
N ASP A 77 18.98 -12.54 -8.92
CA ASP A 77 19.27 -13.63 -9.86
C ASP A 77 19.20 -14.98 -9.14
N MET A 78 18.50 -15.93 -9.75
CA MET A 78 18.34 -17.27 -9.18
C MET A 78 19.39 -18.22 -9.75
N VAL A 79 19.79 -19.22 -8.96
CA VAL A 79 20.74 -20.25 -9.34
C VAL A 79 20.01 -21.55 -9.64
N LYS A 80 20.29 -22.16 -10.77
CA LYS A 80 19.73 -23.44 -11.22
C LYS A 80 20.58 -24.60 -10.71
N ASP A 81 19.92 -25.63 -10.13
CA ASP A 81 20.57 -26.89 -9.79
C ASP A 81 20.44 -27.93 -10.93
N ASP A 82 21.10 -29.09 -10.77
CA ASP A 82 21.10 -30.15 -11.78
C ASP A 82 19.72 -30.82 -11.98
N ASP A 83 18.82 -30.72 -10.98
CA ASP A 83 17.47 -31.25 -11.05
C ASP A 83 16.48 -30.26 -11.71
N GLY A 84 16.98 -29.10 -12.15
CA GLY A 84 16.22 -28.05 -12.82
C GLY A 84 15.41 -27.16 -11.89
N PHE A 85 15.72 -27.15 -10.59
CA PHE A 85 15.20 -26.17 -9.67
C PHE A 85 16.04 -24.89 -9.68
N TRP A 86 15.35 -23.78 -9.62
CA TRP A 86 15.94 -22.46 -9.43
C TRP A 86 15.71 -22.00 -8.01
N THR A 87 16.74 -21.48 -7.36
CA THR A 87 16.68 -21.09 -5.96
C THR A 87 17.39 -19.77 -5.72
N VAL A 88 16.87 -18.98 -4.77
CA VAL A 88 17.51 -17.75 -4.28
C VAL A 88 17.18 -17.54 -2.80
N THR A 89 18.10 -16.90 -2.09
CA THR A 89 17.86 -16.32 -0.75
C THR A 89 18.12 -14.81 -0.85
N THR A 90 17.18 -14.01 -0.38
CA THR A 90 17.28 -12.55 -0.42
C THR A 90 18.11 -12.01 0.75
N ASP A 91 18.38 -10.71 0.75
CA ASP A 91 18.72 -9.99 1.99
C ASP A 91 17.55 -10.01 2.98
N PRO A 92 17.78 -9.68 4.27
CA PRO A 92 16.69 -9.45 5.22
C PRO A 92 15.69 -8.41 4.69
N GLN A 93 14.40 -8.71 4.82
CA GLN A 93 13.32 -7.85 4.35
C GLN A 93 12.73 -7.03 5.49
N VAL A 94 12.15 -5.89 5.15
CA VAL A 94 11.37 -5.08 6.09
C VAL A 94 10.06 -5.82 6.41
N PRO A 95 9.58 -5.83 7.67
CA PRO A 95 8.27 -6.39 8.00
C PRO A 95 7.12 -5.78 7.19
N GLY A 96 6.05 -6.57 6.98
CA GLY A 96 4.84 -6.15 6.30
C GLY A 96 4.62 -6.81 4.95
N PHE A 97 3.66 -6.29 4.21
CA PHE A 97 3.19 -6.83 2.93
C PHE A 97 4.04 -6.30 1.76
N HIS A 98 4.61 -7.20 0.98
CA HIS A 98 5.45 -6.86 -0.17
C HIS A 98 5.00 -7.59 -1.42
N TYR A 99 4.85 -6.86 -2.53
CA TYR A 99 4.62 -7.46 -3.84
C TYR A 99 5.89 -8.09 -4.39
N TYR A 100 5.75 -9.25 -5.05
CA TYR A 100 6.80 -9.86 -5.85
C TYR A 100 6.28 -10.45 -7.15
N GLN A 101 7.19 -10.73 -8.05
CA GLN A 101 6.95 -11.40 -9.32
C GLN A 101 8.17 -12.19 -9.74
N LEU A 102 7.98 -13.12 -10.66
CA LEU A 102 9.05 -13.85 -11.30
C LEU A 102 9.31 -13.27 -12.69
N TRP A 103 10.58 -13.16 -13.04
CA TRP A 103 11.01 -12.91 -14.40
C TRP A 103 11.59 -14.19 -14.95
N ILE A 104 10.88 -14.86 -15.86
CA ILE A 104 11.32 -16.10 -16.52
C ILE A 104 11.61 -15.76 -17.96
N ASP A 105 12.88 -15.85 -18.37
CA ASP A 105 13.33 -15.55 -19.74
C ASP A 105 12.76 -14.23 -20.30
N SER A 106 12.80 -13.16 -19.51
CA SER A 106 12.30 -11.83 -19.85
C SER A 106 10.78 -11.62 -19.72
N VAL A 107 9.98 -12.64 -19.36
CA VAL A 107 8.56 -12.52 -19.12
C VAL A 107 8.28 -12.40 -17.63
N SER A 108 7.49 -11.38 -17.26
CA SER A 108 7.04 -11.19 -15.87
C SER A 108 5.76 -11.98 -15.62
N VAL A 109 5.77 -12.86 -14.63
CA VAL A 109 4.65 -13.72 -14.25
C VAL A 109 4.39 -13.67 -12.74
N CYS A 110 3.13 -13.95 -12.35
CA CYS A 110 2.82 -14.26 -10.96
C CYS A 110 3.32 -15.67 -10.62
N ASP A 111 3.68 -15.88 -9.37
CA ASP A 111 4.02 -17.18 -8.84
C ASP A 111 2.76 -18.04 -8.70
N PRO A 112 2.70 -19.23 -9.32
CA PRO A 112 1.56 -20.12 -9.17
C PRO A 112 1.41 -20.70 -7.75
N ALA A 113 2.45 -20.59 -6.93
CA ALA A 113 2.46 -21.06 -5.54
C ALA A 113 1.99 -19.99 -4.53
N SER A 114 1.62 -18.79 -4.99
CA SER A 114 1.18 -17.67 -4.15
C SER A 114 -0.23 -17.23 -4.50
N GLU A 115 -0.97 -16.75 -3.51
CA GLU A 115 -2.14 -15.91 -3.76
C GLU A 115 -1.75 -14.70 -4.62
N THR A 116 -2.72 -14.17 -5.36
CA THR A 116 -2.51 -13.00 -6.21
C THR A 116 -3.33 -11.81 -5.74
N PHE A 117 -2.70 -10.64 -5.81
CA PHE A 117 -3.23 -9.37 -5.30
C PHE A 117 -3.20 -8.33 -6.41
N PHE A 118 -4.27 -7.53 -6.51
CA PHE A 118 -4.28 -6.43 -7.46
C PHE A 118 -3.58 -5.22 -6.86
N GLY A 119 -2.54 -4.75 -7.52
CA GLY A 119 -1.76 -3.58 -7.12
C GLY A 119 -0.90 -3.07 -8.27
N VAL A 120 -0.55 -1.79 -8.24
CA VAL A 120 0.30 -1.14 -9.27
C VAL A 120 -0.22 -1.36 -10.71
N GLY A 121 -1.55 -1.51 -10.85
CA GLY A 121 -2.24 -1.65 -12.14
C GLY A 121 -2.29 -3.05 -12.74
N ARG A 122 -1.89 -4.09 -12.00
CA ARG A 122 -1.92 -5.50 -12.43
C ARG A 122 -1.96 -6.46 -11.25
N MET A 123 -2.09 -7.75 -11.54
CA MET A 123 -1.94 -8.78 -10.52
C MET A 123 -0.44 -9.01 -10.20
N PHE A 124 -0.15 -9.22 -8.93
CA PHE A 124 1.14 -9.60 -8.37
C PHE A 124 0.96 -10.76 -7.41
N SER A 125 2.00 -11.55 -7.23
CA SER A 125 2.17 -12.34 -6.03
C SER A 125 2.62 -11.44 -4.87
N ALA A 126 2.45 -11.90 -3.64
CA ALA A 126 2.90 -11.13 -2.49
C ALA A 126 3.38 -12.02 -1.36
N ILE A 127 4.12 -11.43 -0.45
CA ILE A 127 4.59 -12.07 0.77
C ILE A 127 4.35 -11.14 1.96
N GLU A 128 3.84 -11.69 3.04
CA GLU A 128 3.75 -11.01 4.33
C GLU A 128 4.98 -11.38 5.16
N ILE A 129 5.87 -10.42 5.39
CA ILE A 129 7.04 -10.58 6.25
C ILE A 129 6.60 -10.32 7.69
N PRO A 130 6.76 -11.28 8.62
CA PRO A 130 6.29 -11.16 9.99
C PRO A 130 6.88 -9.95 10.71
N ASN A 131 6.07 -9.30 11.53
CA ASN A 131 6.51 -8.30 12.48
C ASN A 131 6.30 -8.83 13.90
N ALA A 132 7.37 -9.19 14.59
CA ALA A 132 7.28 -9.74 15.95
C ALA A 132 6.87 -8.68 16.98
N ASP A 133 7.11 -7.40 16.69
CA ASP A 133 6.90 -6.29 17.63
C ASP A 133 5.50 -5.66 17.50
N GLU A 134 4.73 -6.03 16.47
CA GLU A 134 3.42 -5.44 16.19
C GLU A 134 2.38 -6.48 15.80
N ASP A 135 1.33 -6.57 16.59
CA ASP A 135 0.24 -7.52 16.41
C ASP A 135 -1.11 -6.87 16.05
N PHE A 136 -1.14 -5.55 15.83
CA PHE A 136 -2.38 -4.80 15.65
C PHE A 136 -3.19 -5.21 14.40
N TYR A 137 -2.55 -5.86 13.42
CA TYR A 137 -3.20 -6.42 12.24
C TYR A 137 -3.13 -7.97 12.18
N THR A 138 -2.79 -8.60 13.30
CA THR A 138 -2.86 -10.07 13.45
C THR A 138 -4.26 -10.48 13.89
N VAL A 139 -4.79 -11.55 13.33
CA VAL A 139 -6.08 -12.12 13.75
C VAL A 139 -5.97 -12.57 15.21
N LYS A 140 -6.82 -12.00 16.07
CA LYS A 140 -6.91 -12.30 17.51
C LYS A 140 -8.23 -12.99 17.84
N ASP A 141 -8.32 -13.63 18.98
CA ASP A 141 -9.56 -14.19 19.50
C ASP A 141 -10.45 -13.07 20.11
N VAL A 142 -11.07 -12.30 19.23
CA VAL A 142 -11.97 -11.20 19.53
C VAL A 142 -13.20 -11.28 18.63
N PRO A 143 -14.31 -10.62 18.96
CA PRO A 143 -15.45 -10.53 18.04
C PRO A 143 -15.03 -9.91 16.70
N HIS A 144 -15.37 -10.55 15.60
CA HIS A 144 -15.05 -10.08 14.25
C HIS A 144 -16.26 -9.47 13.54
N GLY A 145 -15.99 -8.41 12.79
CA GLY A 145 -16.89 -7.87 11.79
C GLY A 145 -16.82 -8.64 10.47
N ASP A 146 -17.49 -8.16 9.45
CA ASP A 146 -17.47 -8.77 8.12
C ASP A 146 -17.33 -7.76 7.00
N ILE A 147 -16.69 -8.18 5.91
CA ILE A 147 -16.57 -7.38 4.68
C ILE A 147 -17.62 -7.87 3.69
N ARG A 148 -18.57 -7.00 3.35
CA ARG A 148 -19.67 -7.26 2.42
C ARG A 148 -19.35 -6.70 1.05
N THR A 149 -19.56 -7.50 0.01
CA THR A 149 -19.51 -7.03 -1.38
C THR A 149 -20.90 -6.57 -1.81
N LYS A 150 -20.99 -5.35 -2.35
CA LYS A 150 -22.24 -4.80 -2.88
C LYS A 150 -22.02 -4.14 -4.25
N TRP A 151 -23.11 -4.05 -4.99
CA TRP A 151 -23.18 -3.30 -6.23
C TRP A 151 -24.23 -2.20 -6.07
N TYR A 152 -23.92 -1.03 -6.62
CA TYR A 152 -24.90 0.05 -6.76
C TYR A 152 -24.78 0.67 -8.16
N PHE A 153 -25.85 1.24 -8.65
CA PHE A 153 -25.85 1.95 -9.91
C PHE A 153 -25.50 3.42 -9.65
N SER A 154 -24.39 3.89 -10.23
CA SER A 154 -24.03 5.31 -10.21
C SER A 154 -24.70 6.03 -11.37
N LYS A 155 -25.55 7.00 -11.05
CA LYS A 155 -26.18 7.86 -12.06
C LYS A 155 -25.16 8.80 -12.71
N THR A 156 -24.15 9.22 -11.96
CA THR A 156 -23.07 10.10 -12.44
C THR A 156 -22.26 9.44 -13.56
N THR A 157 -21.91 8.16 -13.41
CA THR A 157 -21.11 7.42 -14.40
C THR A 157 -21.98 6.60 -15.36
N ASN A 158 -23.26 6.44 -15.07
CA ASN A 158 -24.19 5.55 -15.76
C ASN A 158 -23.72 4.09 -15.82
N GLU A 159 -23.09 3.61 -14.72
CA GLU A 159 -22.50 2.28 -14.62
C GLU A 159 -22.81 1.62 -13.26
N TRP A 160 -22.79 0.28 -13.23
CA TRP A 160 -22.80 -0.48 -12.00
C TRP A 160 -21.40 -0.45 -11.38
N ARG A 161 -21.33 -0.05 -10.11
CA ARG A 161 -20.07 0.06 -9.34
C ARG A 161 -20.06 -0.93 -8.20
N LYS A 162 -18.93 -1.60 -8.03
CA LYS A 162 -18.69 -2.58 -6.97
C LYS A 162 -17.99 -1.92 -5.79
N ILE A 163 -18.49 -2.18 -4.58
CA ILE A 163 -17.92 -1.68 -3.33
C ILE A 163 -17.73 -2.80 -2.32
N TYR A 164 -16.78 -2.61 -1.42
CA TYR A 164 -16.61 -3.42 -0.22
C TYR A 164 -17.00 -2.57 1.00
N ILE A 165 -17.69 -3.19 1.96
CA ILE A 165 -18.20 -2.52 3.14
C ILE A 165 -17.88 -3.38 4.35
N TYR A 166 -17.01 -2.89 5.22
CA TYR A 166 -16.84 -3.47 6.54
C TYR A 166 -17.98 -3.05 7.44
N CYS A 167 -18.62 -4.02 8.07
CA CYS A 167 -19.59 -3.85 9.14
C CYS A 167 -18.95 -4.32 10.44
N PRO A 168 -19.01 -3.52 11.55
CA PRO A 168 -18.33 -3.86 12.78
C PRO A 168 -18.94 -5.07 13.48
N PRO A 169 -18.21 -5.71 14.44
CA PRO A 169 -18.73 -6.80 15.24
C PRO A 169 -20.10 -6.46 15.84
N GLY A 170 -21.02 -7.42 15.76
CA GLY A 170 -22.39 -7.23 16.27
C GLY A 170 -23.31 -6.38 15.39
N TYR A 171 -22.88 -5.96 14.21
CA TYR A 171 -23.71 -5.12 13.32
C TYR A 171 -25.11 -5.72 13.07
N ASP A 172 -25.26 -7.01 12.87
CA ASP A 172 -26.57 -7.62 12.58
C ASP A 172 -27.39 -7.99 13.84
N ASN A 173 -26.80 -7.92 15.03
CA ASN A 173 -27.43 -8.35 16.28
C ASN A 173 -28.47 -7.32 16.78
N ASP A 174 -28.17 -6.05 16.69
CA ASP A 174 -29.08 -4.97 17.12
C ASP A 174 -29.35 -3.99 15.97
N ARG A 175 -30.55 -4.05 15.45
CA ARG A 175 -30.99 -3.19 14.34
C ARG A 175 -31.29 -1.75 14.72
N SER A 176 -31.35 -1.42 16.01
CA SER A 176 -31.59 -0.07 16.49
C SER A 176 -30.33 0.81 16.46
N ILE A 177 -29.14 0.20 16.51
CA ILE A 177 -27.87 0.90 16.55
C ILE A 177 -27.53 1.46 15.15
N LYS A 178 -27.16 2.74 15.11
CA LYS A 178 -26.61 3.42 13.94
C LYS A 178 -25.13 3.69 14.15
N TYR A 179 -24.36 3.68 13.05
CA TYR A 179 -22.91 3.76 13.05
C TYR A 179 -22.42 4.96 12.26
N PRO A 180 -21.33 5.61 12.70
CA PRO A 180 -20.61 6.56 11.86
C PRO A 180 -19.93 5.84 10.70
N VAL A 181 -19.53 6.59 9.66
CA VAL A 181 -18.99 6.01 8.41
C VAL A 181 -17.64 6.59 8.06
N LEU A 182 -16.67 5.71 7.80
CA LEU A 182 -15.40 6.05 7.17
C LEU A 182 -15.42 5.60 5.69
N TYR A 183 -15.21 6.53 4.76
CA TYR A 183 -14.93 6.24 3.36
C TYR A 183 -13.41 6.21 3.16
N ILE A 184 -12.85 5.08 2.71
CA ILE A 184 -11.40 4.95 2.58
C ILE A 184 -10.98 4.63 1.14
N GLN A 185 -9.98 5.40 0.63
CA GLN A 185 -9.57 5.38 -0.77
C GLN A 185 -8.23 4.68 -0.97
N HIS A 186 -8.16 3.89 -2.02
CA HIS A 186 -6.96 3.18 -2.47
C HIS A 186 -5.96 4.12 -3.17
N GLY A 187 -4.75 3.63 -3.40
CA GLY A 187 -3.68 4.32 -4.12
C GLY A 187 -3.74 4.20 -5.64
N GLY A 188 -2.76 4.79 -6.29
CA GLY A 188 -2.62 4.71 -7.73
C GLY A 188 -2.32 3.29 -8.21
N GLY A 189 -3.12 2.77 -9.15
CA GLY A 189 -2.97 1.41 -9.66
C GLY A 189 -3.57 0.31 -8.78
N GLU A 190 -4.34 0.68 -7.77
CA GLU A 190 -5.13 -0.21 -6.93
C GLU A 190 -6.63 -0.05 -7.21
N ASP A 191 -7.46 -0.78 -6.48
CA ASP A 191 -8.91 -0.65 -6.51
C ASP A 191 -9.51 -0.87 -5.11
N GLN A 192 -10.83 -1.00 -5.02
CA GLN A 192 -11.56 -1.18 -3.77
C GLN A 192 -11.11 -2.40 -2.94
N ARG A 193 -10.36 -3.36 -3.51
CA ARG A 193 -9.85 -4.55 -2.81
C ARG A 193 -8.68 -4.24 -1.89
N GLY A 194 -7.89 -3.22 -2.23
CA GLY A 194 -6.62 -2.93 -1.54
C GLY A 194 -6.77 -2.80 -0.03
N TRP A 195 -7.69 -1.97 0.44
CA TRP A 195 -7.94 -1.82 1.88
C TRP A 195 -8.58 -3.04 2.52
N ALA A 196 -9.45 -3.75 1.77
CA ALA A 196 -10.10 -4.97 2.28
C ALA A 196 -9.12 -6.14 2.47
N ILE A 197 -8.11 -6.26 1.60
CA ILE A 197 -7.20 -7.41 1.57
C ILE A 197 -5.82 -7.01 2.08
N GLN A 198 -5.06 -6.23 1.31
CA GLN A 198 -3.69 -5.83 1.69
C GLN A 198 -3.69 -4.91 2.92
N GLY A 199 -4.74 -4.10 3.08
CA GLY A 199 -4.90 -3.17 4.20
C GLY A 199 -5.28 -3.81 5.52
N MET A 200 -5.78 -5.05 5.53
CA MET A 200 -6.24 -5.77 6.74
C MET A 200 -7.20 -4.90 7.59
N THR A 201 -8.07 -4.14 6.91
CA THR A 201 -8.89 -3.10 7.56
C THR A 201 -9.83 -3.67 8.61
N ASP A 202 -10.46 -4.81 8.34
CA ASP A 202 -11.34 -5.54 9.26
C ASP A 202 -10.59 -5.95 10.53
N ILE A 203 -9.46 -6.62 10.39
CA ILE A 203 -8.66 -7.10 11.53
C ILE A 203 -8.16 -5.93 12.38
N ILE A 204 -7.67 -4.86 11.77
CA ILE A 204 -7.23 -3.66 12.48
C ILE A 204 -8.38 -3.05 13.30
N LEU A 205 -9.57 -2.96 12.70
CA LEU A 205 -10.73 -2.36 13.38
C LEU A 205 -11.30 -3.28 14.45
N ASP A 206 -11.41 -4.58 14.20
CA ASP A 206 -11.88 -5.56 15.18
C ASP A 206 -11.02 -5.54 16.45
N ASN A 207 -9.70 -5.56 16.28
CA ASN A 207 -8.76 -5.46 17.39
C ASN A 207 -8.92 -4.15 18.16
N LEU A 208 -8.98 -3.00 17.46
CA LEU A 208 -9.15 -1.69 18.09
C LEU A 208 -10.49 -1.53 18.82
N ILE A 209 -11.56 -2.09 18.26
CA ILE A 209 -12.91 -2.06 18.87
C ILE A 209 -12.90 -2.94 20.13
N ALA A 210 -12.36 -4.15 20.06
CA ALA A 210 -12.24 -5.04 21.22
C ALA A 210 -11.38 -4.44 22.35
N GLU A 211 -10.35 -3.67 22.01
CA GLU A 211 -9.50 -2.95 22.96
C GLU A 211 -10.16 -1.65 23.48
N GLY A 212 -11.36 -1.28 23.02
CA GLY A 212 -12.02 -0.01 23.38
C GLY A 212 -11.30 1.23 22.86
N LYS A 213 -10.38 1.09 21.91
CA LYS A 213 -9.58 2.19 21.36
C LYS A 213 -10.21 2.89 20.16
N ALA A 214 -11.11 2.21 19.44
CA ALA A 214 -11.90 2.79 18.35
C ALA A 214 -13.40 2.58 18.59
N ASN A 215 -14.21 3.53 18.13
CA ASN A 215 -15.65 3.37 18.11
C ASN A 215 -16.05 2.41 16.97
N PRO A 216 -17.05 1.54 17.16
CA PRO A 216 -17.62 0.76 16.07
C PRO A 216 -18.08 1.69 14.93
N MET A 217 -17.68 1.39 13.70
CA MET A 217 -17.98 2.18 12.52
C MET A 217 -18.13 1.31 11.27
N ILE A 218 -18.89 1.79 10.30
CA ILE A 218 -18.94 1.22 8.95
C ILE A 218 -17.75 1.78 8.16
N ILE A 219 -17.06 0.95 7.37
CA ILE A 219 -16.02 1.42 6.45
C ILE A 219 -16.40 1.07 5.03
N VAL A 220 -16.38 2.06 4.14
CA VAL A 220 -16.74 1.91 2.73
C VAL A 220 -15.49 2.06 1.86
N MET A 221 -15.21 1.06 1.05
CA MET A 221 -14.08 0.97 0.14
C MET A 221 -14.60 0.91 -1.29
N GLU A 222 -14.27 1.94 -2.09
CA GLU A 222 -14.67 2.04 -3.48
C GLU A 222 -13.50 2.42 -4.37
N SER A 223 -13.57 2.05 -5.65
CA SER A 223 -12.62 2.53 -6.65
C SER A 223 -12.86 4.00 -6.97
N SER A 224 -11.82 4.83 -6.87
CA SER A 224 -11.88 6.24 -7.29
C SER A 224 -11.83 6.41 -8.82
N ALA A 225 -11.68 5.33 -9.59
CA ALA A 225 -11.79 5.37 -11.04
C ALA A 225 -13.25 5.61 -11.42
N ALA A 226 -13.57 6.82 -11.87
CA ALA A 226 -14.91 7.23 -12.29
C ALA A 226 -14.82 8.10 -13.54
N ARG A 227 -15.71 7.87 -14.51
CA ARG A 227 -15.81 8.63 -15.75
C ARG A 227 -17.28 8.83 -16.11
N LYS A 228 -17.60 10.01 -16.61
CA LYS A 228 -18.92 10.27 -17.20
C LYS A 228 -19.01 9.60 -18.58
N PRO A 229 -20.22 9.27 -19.06
CA PRO A 229 -20.41 8.83 -20.44
C PRO A 229 -19.80 9.84 -21.41
N GLY A 230 -19.02 9.33 -22.37
CA GLY A 230 -18.33 10.16 -23.38
C GLY A 230 -16.99 10.78 -22.96
N GLU A 231 -16.60 10.70 -21.68
CA GLU A 231 -15.24 11.10 -21.28
C GLU A 231 -14.19 10.14 -21.87
N PRO A 232 -13.08 10.66 -22.43
CA PRO A 232 -12.05 9.82 -23.01
C PRO A 232 -11.42 8.90 -21.96
N ALA A 233 -11.09 7.67 -22.36
CA ALA A 233 -10.35 6.76 -21.51
C ALA A 233 -8.97 7.35 -21.17
N PRO A 234 -8.47 7.17 -19.92
CA PRO A 234 -7.10 7.50 -19.61
C PRO A 234 -6.18 6.80 -20.62
N GLN A 235 -5.25 7.55 -21.20
CA GLN A 235 -4.27 6.97 -22.12
C GLN A 235 -3.43 5.93 -21.38
N PRO A 236 -3.21 4.74 -21.95
CA PRO A 236 -2.28 3.77 -21.38
C PRO A 236 -0.93 4.45 -21.17
N ARG A 237 -0.29 4.19 -20.02
CA ARG A 237 1.08 4.66 -19.84
C ARG A 237 1.94 4.05 -20.93
N PRO A 238 2.77 4.85 -21.64
CA PRO A 238 3.77 4.29 -22.53
C PRO A 238 4.62 3.29 -21.73
N ALA A 239 4.87 2.13 -22.30
CA ALA A 239 5.83 1.20 -21.70
C ALA A 239 7.16 1.95 -21.50
N PRO A 240 7.86 1.77 -20.36
CA PRO A 240 9.19 2.35 -20.19
C PRO A 240 10.06 1.92 -21.37
N ALA A 241 10.72 2.88 -22.00
CA ALA A 241 11.69 2.58 -23.05
C ALA A 241 12.74 1.60 -22.50
N PRO A 242 13.18 0.60 -23.27
CA PRO A 242 14.26 -0.28 -22.85
C PRO A 242 15.48 0.56 -22.47
N GLY A 243 15.97 0.43 -21.23
CA GLY A 243 17.13 1.19 -20.72
C GLY A 243 16.81 2.59 -20.15
N GLY A 244 15.57 3.02 -20.11
CA GLY A 244 15.20 4.32 -19.53
C GLY A 244 15.35 4.33 -18.01
N GLN A 245 16.32 5.11 -17.50
CA GLN A 245 16.47 5.34 -16.07
C GLN A 245 15.22 6.07 -15.53
N ARG A 246 14.56 5.47 -14.53
CA ARG A 246 13.37 6.04 -13.85
C ARG A 246 13.65 7.33 -13.07
N ASN A 247 14.91 7.79 -12.99
CA ASN A 247 15.36 8.87 -12.11
C ASN A 247 16.01 10.03 -12.86
N GLN A 248 15.34 10.63 -13.86
CA GLN A 248 15.73 12.00 -14.24
C GLN A 248 14.91 13.01 -13.42
N PRO A 249 15.55 13.83 -12.57
CA PRO A 249 14.89 14.95 -11.94
C PRO A 249 14.50 15.96 -13.05
N GLY A 250 13.23 16.18 -13.27
CA GLY A 250 12.75 17.23 -14.16
C GLY A 250 11.66 16.87 -15.16
N ALA A 251 11.45 15.59 -15.47
CA ALA A 251 10.48 15.18 -16.49
C ALA A 251 9.41 14.22 -15.94
N ARG A 252 8.84 14.51 -14.76
CA ARG A 252 7.59 13.84 -14.38
C ARG A 252 6.45 14.53 -15.12
N PRO A 253 5.73 13.86 -16.03
CA PRO A 253 4.52 14.44 -16.58
C PRO A 253 3.64 14.87 -15.39
N ARG A 254 3.22 16.12 -15.35
CA ARG A 254 2.18 16.55 -14.42
C ARG A 254 0.92 15.82 -14.85
N PHE A 255 0.62 14.71 -14.20
CA PHE A 255 -0.68 14.05 -14.36
C PHE A 255 -1.71 15.03 -13.79
N ASN A 256 -2.48 15.62 -14.66
CA ASN A 256 -3.65 16.39 -14.28
C ASN A 256 -4.76 15.39 -13.94
N PHE A 257 -4.69 14.78 -12.74
CA PHE A 257 -5.77 13.94 -12.24
C PHE A 257 -6.91 14.87 -11.84
N SER A 258 -7.96 14.95 -12.65
CA SER A 258 -9.22 15.46 -12.16
C SER A 258 -9.95 14.35 -11.41
N PHE A 259 -10.33 14.62 -10.18
CA PHE A 259 -11.19 13.74 -9.40
C PHE A 259 -12.63 14.24 -9.35
N ASP A 260 -13.00 15.17 -10.24
CA ASP A 260 -14.30 15.84 -10.21
C ASP A 260 -15.45 14.87 -10.43
N THR A 261 -15.33 13.95 -11.38
CA THR A 261 -16.34 12.92 -11.60
C THR A 261 -16.48 12.02 -10.38
N TYR A 262 -15.36 11.60 -9.75
CA TYR A 262 -15.45 10.81 -8.52
C TYR A 262 -16.02 11.59 -7.33
N LYS A 263 -15.73 12.86 -7.22
CA LYS A 263 -16.35 13.73 -6.21
C LYS A 263 -17.87 13.76 -6.37
N GLU A 264 -18.38 13.88 -7.60
CA GLU A 264 -19.81 13.81 -7.87
C GLU A 264 -20.39 12.43 -7.52
N VAL A 265 -19.71 11.34 -7.88
CA VAL A 265 -20.10 9.96 -7.50
C VAL A 265 -20.21 9.84 -5.98
N MET A 266 -19.19 10.29 -5.24
CA MET A 266 -19.17 10.23 -3.79
C MET A 266 -20.38 10.95 -3.17
N ILE A 267 -20.63 12.20 -3.60
CA ILE A 267 -21.65 13.06 -2.99
C ILE A 267 -23.07 12.71 -3.44
N ASN A 268 -23.26 12.38 -4.72
CA ASN A 268 -24.59 12.26 -5.29
C ASN A 268 -25.07 10.80 -5.37
N ASP A 269 -24.16 9.83 -5.40
CA ASP A 269 -24.52 8.42 -5.58
C ASP A 269 -24.13 7.55 -4.37
N LEU A 270 -22.82 7.53 -3.98
CA LEU A 270 -22.32 6.59 -2.98
C LEU A 270 -22.84 6.90 -1.57
N ILE A 271 -22.67 8.13 -1.08
CA ILE A 271 -23.17 8.52 0.26
C ILE A 271 -24.65 8.26 0.39
N PRO A 272 -25.53 8.73 -0.54
CA PRO A 272 -26.96 8.43 -0.47
C PRO A 272 -27.28 6.93 -0.53
N PHE A 273 -26.54 6.15 -1.31
CA PHE A 273 -26.71 4.69 -1.35
C PHE A 273 -26.39 4.05 0.01
N ILE A 274 -25.29 4.43 0.63
CA ILE A 274 -24.87 3.90 1.94
C ILE A 274 -25.87 4.30 3.01
N ASP A 275 -26.24 5.57 3.09
CA ASP A 275 -27.18 6.08 4.10
C ASP A 275 -28.58 5.45 3.96
N LYS A 276 -29.00 5.08 2.75
CA LYS A 276 -30.27 4.39 2.50
C LYS A 276 -30.26 2.91 2.90
N ASN A 277 -29.11 2.22 2.70
CA ASN A 277 -29.06 0.76 2.76
C ASN A 277 -28.37 0.22 4.03
N TYR A 278 -27.72 1.09 4.80
CA TYR A 278 -26.99 0.76 6.02
C TYR A 278 -27.46 1.65 7.17
N ARG A 279 -27.27 1.19 8.39
CA ARG A 279 -27.63 1.95 9.59
C ARG A 279 -26.57 2.99 9.91
N THR A 280 -26.64 4.12 9.24
CA THR A 280 -25.67 5.21 9.36
C THR A 280 -26.17 6.35 10.24
N LEU A 281 -25.24 7.03 10.91
CA LEU A 281 -25.38 8.39 11.38
C LEU A 281 -25.03 9.29 10.19
N SER A 282 -26.04 9.84 9.50
CA SER A 282 -25.91 10.39 8.15
C SER A 282 -25.47 11.85 8.07
N ASP A 283 -25.11 12.47 9.19
CA ASP A 283 -24.61 13.84 9.24
C ASP A 283 -23.08 13.93 9.05
N GLY A 284 -22.59 15.15 8.83
CA GLY A 284 -21.14 15.39 8.60
C GLY A 284 -20.27 15.14 9.83
N ALA A 285 -20.82 15.27 11.05
CA ALA A 285 -20.09 15.03 12.29
C ALA A 285 -19.76 13.55 12.51
N HIS A 286 -20.51 12.65 11.85
CA HIS A 286 -20.33 11.20 11.90
C HIS A 286 -19.81 10.62 10.59
N ARG A 287 -19.19 11.47 9.75
CA ARG A 287 -18.60 11.01 8.48
C ARG A 287 -17.13 11.37 8.39
N ALA A 288 -16.33 10.38 8.02
CA ALA A 288 -14.90 10.49 7.78
C ALA A 288 -14.56 10.11 6.34
N MET A 289 -13.49 10.67 5.81
CA MET A 289 -12.87 10.21 4.58
C MET A 289 -11.35 10.14 4.73
N ALA A 290 -10.75 9.07 4.27
CA ALA A 290 -9.29 8.90 4.27
C ALA A 290 -8.80 8.22 2.98
N GLY A 291 -7.49 8.23 2.76
CA GLY A 291 -6.91 7.50 1.64
C GLY A 291 -5.39 7.49 1.63
N LEU A 292 -4.84 6.47 0.98
CA LEU A 292 -3.41 6.29 0.82
C LEU A 292 -2.92 6.86 -0.53
N SER A 293 -1.73 7.48 -0.57
CA SER A 293 -1.09 7.93 -1.82
C SER A 293 -2.03 8.79 -2.68
N MET A 294 -2.38 8.35 -3.89
CA MET A 294 -3.39 9.00 -4.73
C MET A 294 -4.74 9.13 -4.02
N GLY A 295 -5.12 8.15 -3.19
CA GLY A 295 -6.34 8.20 -2.38
C GLY A 295 -6.36 9.36 -1.39
N GLY A 296 -5.21 9.80 -0.87
CA GLY A 296 -5.10 11.02 -0.07
C GLY A 296 -5.39 12.28 -0.89
N MET A 297 -4.99 12.31 -2.17
CA MET A 297 -5.33 13.40 -3.10
C MET A 297 -6.83 13.41 -3.43
N VAL A 298 -7.43 12.23 -3.65
CA VAL A 298 -8.88 12.07 -3.81
C VAL A 298 -9.60 12.57 -2.57
N THR A 299 -9.15 12.18 -1.38
CA THR A 299 -9.71 12.60 -0.10
C THR A 299 -9.74 14.13 0.02
N THR A 300 -8.61 14.80 -0.23
CA THR A 300 -8.57 16.27 -0.18
C THR A 300 -9.44 16.91 -1.25
N SER A 301 -9.48 16.38 -2.47
CA SER A 301 -10.35 16.89 -3.55
C SER A 301 -11.83 16.84 -3.17
N VAL A 302 -12.27 15.73 -2.56
CA VAL A 302 -13.68 15.56 -2.15
C VAL A 302 -14.00 16.39 -0.92
N THR A 303 -13.20 16.27 0.15
CA THR A 303 -13.54 16.83 1.47
C THR A 303 -13.36 18.33 1.54
N PHE A 304 -12.31 18.89 0.93
CA PHE A 304 -12.07 20.34 0.96
C PHE A 304 -13.13 21.13 0.20
N SER A 305 -13.78 20.50 -0.78
CA SER A 305 -14.94 21.09 -1.46
C SER A 305 -16.28 20.87 -0.71
N ASN A 306 -16.29 20.05 0.35
CA ASN A 306 -17.50 19.61 1.05
C ASN A 306 -17.27 19.48 2.56
N LEU A 307 -16.66 20.48 3.22
CA LEU A 307 -16.34 20.45 4.65
C LEU A 307 -17.56 20.26 5.58
N ASP A 308 -18.75 20.57 5.11
CA ASP A 308 -19.99 20.33 5.84
C ASP A 308 -20.41 18.84 5.89
N LYS A 309 -19.83 18.02 5.03
CA LYS A 309 -20.15 16.61 4.91
C LYS A 309 -19.15 15.68 5.61
N PHE A 310 -17.96 16.18 5.99
CA PHE A 310 -16.89 15.36 6.55
C PHE A 310 -16.17 16.07 7.70
N ALA A 311 -16.35 15.58 8.92
CA ALA A 311 -15.67 16.14 10.10
C ALA A 311 -14.27 15.53 10.34
N TYR A 312 -13.92 14.42 9.70
CA TYR A 312 -12.65 13.75 9.88
C TYR A 312 -12.02 13.46 8.52
N ILE A 313 -10.78 13.88 8.35
CA ILE A 313 -10.05 13.80 7.08
C ILE A 313 -8.69 13.15 7.33
N GLY A 314 -8.36 12.08 6.59
CA GLY A 314 -7.10 11.33 6.72
C GLY A 314 -6.34 11.23 5.39
N CYS A 315 -5.06 11.58 5.39
CA CYS A 315 -4.18 11.50 4.23
C CYS A 315 -2.93 10.70 4.59
N PHE A 316 -2.76 9.50 3.97
CA PHE A 316 -1.66 8.58 4.26
C PHE A 316 -0.69 8.54 3.08
N SER A 317 0.54 8.99 3.24
CA SER A 317 1.56 9.11 2.18
C SER A 317 1.05 9.85 0.93
N GLY A 318 0.08 10.74 1.11
CA GLY A 318 -0.57 11.52 0.05
C GLY A 318 -1.32 12.68 0.68
N GLY A 319 -1.92 13.56 -0.12
CA GLY A 319 -2.70 14.67 0.40
C GLY A 319 -2.07 16.02 0.12
N PRO A 320 -2.37 17.05 0.92
CA PRO A 320 -1.95 18.39 0.57
C PRO A 320 -0.43 18.53 0.66
N ARG A 321 0.15 19.05 -0.42
CA ARG A 321 1.53 19.53 -0.42
C ARG A 321 1.50 20.99 -0.03
N ILE A 322 2.04 21.29 1.14
CA ILE A 322 2.09 22.65 1.71
C ILE A 322 3.54 22.95 2.02
N THR A 323 4.05 24.04 1.50
CA THR A 323 5.43 24.50 1.68
C THR A 323 5.46 25.88 2.34
N PRO A 324 6.59 26.31 2.94
CA PRO A 324 6.71 27.63 3.54
C PRO A 324 6.43 28.80 2.57
N ASN A 325 6.57 28.56 1.26
CA ASN A 325 6.34 29.57 0.23
C ASN A 325 4.89 29.68 -0.22
N ASP A 326 4.02 28.78 0.25
CA ASP A 326 2.61 28.78 -0.14
C ASP A 326 1.82 29.84 0.61
N THR A 327 0.98 30.55 -0.12
CA THR A 327 -0.04 31.41 0.47
C THR A 327 -1.30 30.59 0.71
N LEU A 328 -1.53 30.14 1.95
CA LEU A 328 -2.61 29.21 2.30
C LEU A 328 -4.00 29.59 1.80
N LYS A 329 -4.30 30.91 1.73
CA LYS A 329 -5.58 31.40 1.18
C LYS A 329 -5.76 31.17 -0.33
N ASN A 330 -4.66 30.85 -1.05
CA ASN A 330 -4.67 30.67 -2.51
C ASN A 330 -4.58 29.22 -2.94
N ILE A 331 -4.25 28.30 -2.03
CA ILE A 331 -4.16 26.86 -2.34
C ILE A 331 -5.44 26.13 -1.96
N TYR A 332 -5.71 25.02 -2.62
CA TYR A 332 -6.86 24.17 -2.36
C TYR A 332 -8.20 24.95 -2.32
N ASN A 333 -8.37 25.88 -3.28
CA ASN A 333 -9.53 26.76 -3.40
C ASN A 333 -9.83 27.56 -2.12
N GLY A 334 -8.77 27.94 -1.39
CA GLY A 334 -8.90 28.79 -0.20
C GLY A 334 -9.48 28.08 1.03
N VAL A 335 -9.47 26.75 1.08
CA VAL A 335 -10.02 26.00 2.21
C VAL A 335 -9.42 26.39 3.56
N PHE A 336 -8.18 26.87 3.57
CA PHE A 336 -7.45 27.33 4.77
C PHE A 336 -7.49 28.87 4.96
N ALA A 337 -8.26 29.59 4.15
CA ALA A 337 -8.34 31.05 4.23
C ALA A 337 -9.00 31.54 5.52
N ASP A 338 -9.92 30.75 6.07
CA ASP A 338 -10.57 30.99 7.36
C ASP A 338 -10.34 29.82 8.31
N PRO A 339 -9.29 29.88 9.15
CA PRO A 339 -8.97 28.85 10.13
C PRO A 339 -10.11 28.58 11.13
N SER A 340 -10.88 29.58 11.50
CA SER A 340 -12.00 29.43 12.43
C SER A 340 -13.08 28.53 11.86
N THR A 341 -13.49 28.79 10.62
CA THR A 341 -14.46 27.96 9.90
C THR A 341 -13.94 26.55 9.67
N PHE A 342 -12.66 26.39 9.31
CA PHE A 342 -12.06 25.04 9.15
C PHE A 342 -12.11 24.27 10.45
N ASN A 343 -11.60 24.84 11.55
CA ASN A 343 -11.57 24.19 12.88
C ASN A 343 -12.97 23.86 13.42
N LYS A 344 -13.97 24.65 13.08
CA LYS A 344 -15.38 24.38 13.48
C LYS A 344 -15.95 23.17 12.74
N LYS A 345 -15.60 22.99 11.45
CA LYS A 345 -16.15 21.93 10.59
C LYS A 345 -15.36 20.64 10.68
N VAL A 346 -14.03 20.73 10.71
CA VAL A 346 -13.11 19.57 10.72
C VAL A 346 -12.64 19.31 12.14
N LYS A 347 -13.01 18.19 12.72
CA LYS A 347 -12.57 17.78 14.07
C LYS A 347 -11.17 17.20 14.08
N VAL A 348 -10.80 16.46 13.02
CA VAL A 348 -9.47 15.89 12.86
C VAL A 348 -9.04 16.00 11.40
N PHE A 349 -7.90 16.60 11.16
CA PHE A 349 -7.19 16.56 9.91
C PHE A 349 -5.87 15.80 10.11
N PHE A 350 -5.85 14.52 9.74
CA PHE A 350 -4.73 13.61 9.96
C PHE A 350 -3.87 13.50 8.70
N ILE A 351 -2.56 13.74 8.83
CA ILE A 351 -1.59 13.66 7.74
C ILE A 351 -0.44 12.75 8.18
N SER A 352 -0.14 11.72 7.38
CA SER A 352 0.91 10.74 7.74
C SER A 352 1.72 10.27 6.55
N ASN A 353 2.90 9.71 6.85
CA ASN A 353 3.75 8.98 5.92
C ASN A 353 4.72 8.07 6.67
N GLY A 354 5.54 7.32 5.94
CA GLY A 354 6.71 6.63 6.49
C GLY A 354 7.88 7.59 6.71
N THR A 355 8.72 7.32 7.70
CA THR A 355 9.91 8.17 7.97
C THR A 355 10.89 8.18 6.80
N VAL A 356 10.94 7.09 6.00
CA VAL A 356 11.78 6.99 4.79
C VAL A 356 11.27 7.88 3.65
N GLU A 357 9.99 8.27 3.68
CA GLU A 357 9.41 9.20 2.68
C GLU A 357 9.76 10.67 2.93
N GLY A 358 10.39 11.00 4.07
CA GLY A 358 10.77 12.35 4.47
C GLY A 358 9.74 13.07 5.34
N ASN A 359 9.94 14.37 5.60
CA ASN A 359 9.20 15.11 6.60
C ASN A 359 7.98 15.89 6.09
N GLY A 360 7.61 15.73 4.82
CA GLY A 360 6.55 16.54 4.19
C GLY A 360 5.25 16.69 5.00
N PRO A 361 4.63 15.62 5.52
CA PRO A 361 3.44 15.71 6.38
C PRO A 361 3.68 16.45 7.69
N LYS A 362 4.84 16.26 8.33
CA LYS A 362 5.21 16.97 9.56
C LYS A 362 5.35 18.46 9.29
N ASP A 363 6.10 18.82 8.25
CA ASP A 363 6.35 20.23 7.87
C ASP A 363 5.04 20.92 7.50
N ALA A 364 4.18 20.27 6.70
CA ALA A 364 2.84 20.76 6.36
C ALA A 364 1.96 20.97 7.60
N GLY A 365 2.01 20.04 8.55
CA GLY A 365 1.29 20.16 9.82
C GLY A 365 1.74 21.34 10.67
N GLU A 366 3.05 21.62 10.72
CA GLU A 366 3.61 22.79 11.43
C GLU A 366 3.18 24.11 10.79
N ILE A 367 3.20 24.20 9.44
CA ILE A 367 2.76 25.36 8.70
C ILE A 367 1.27 25.64 8.96
N LEU A 368 0.44 24.60 8.88
CA LEU A 368 -1.00 24.72 9.13
C LEU A 368 -1.31 25.15 10.56
N LYS A 369 -0.62 24.59 11.56
CA LYS A 369 -0.79 24.99 12.98
C LYS A 369 -0.40 26.43 13.22
N LYS A 370 0.72 26.90 12.65
CA LYS A 370 1.14 28.31 12.71
C LYS A 370 0.11 29.26 12.08
N ALA A 371 -0.64 28.77 11.09
CA ALA A 371 -1.71 29.52 10.45
C ALA A 371 -3.08 29.43 11.20
N GLY A 372 -3.12 28.77 12.37
CA GLY A 372 -4.31 28.68 13.20
C GLY A 372 -5.21 27.47 12.90
N ILE A 373 -4.78 26.53 12.04
CA ILE A 373 -5.47 25.24 11.83
C ILE A 373 -5.06 24.30 12.96
N ASN A 374 -5.85 24.22 14.03
CA ASN A 374 -5.46 23.58 15.28
C ASN A 374 -5.74 22.06 15.32
N ASN A 375 -6.65 21.58 14.48
CA ASN A 375 -7.13 20.19 14.48
C ASN A 375 -6.26 19.29 13.58
N VAL A 376 -5.04 19.70 13.25
CA VAL A 376 -4.08 18.93 12.46
C VAL A 376 -3.32 17.96 13.37
N VAL A 377 -3.37 16.69 13.02
CA VAL A 377 -2.59 15.61 13.64
C VAL A 377 -1.63 15.04 12.60
N THR A 378 -0.34 14.99 12.94
CA THR A 378 0.68 14.39 12.07
C THR A 378 1.21 13.11 12.66
N TYR A 379 1.47 12.11 11.81
CA TYR A 379 2.07 10.84 12.21
C TYR A 379 3.12 10.40 11.20
N GLN A 380 4.24 9.89 11.68
CA GLN A 380 5.26 9.26 10.87
C GLN A 380 5.46 7.80 11.30
N SER A 381 5.23 6.86 10.37
CA SER A 381 5.46 5.43 10.59
C SER A 381 6.96 5.16 10.65
N PRO A 382 7.50 4.69 11.79
CA PRO A 382 8.95 4.52 11.95
C PRO A 382 9.51 3.46 11.00
N GLY A 383 10.64 3.75 10.35
CA GLY A 383 11.41 2.81 9.53
C GLY A 383 10.77 2.37 8.23
N THR A 384 9.59 2.90 7.87
CA THR A 384 8.83 2.47 6.70
C THR A 384 8.84 3.52 5.59
N ALA A 385 8.57 3.06 4.36
CA ALA A 385 8.50 3.84 3.14
C ALA A 385 7.06 3.92 2.62
N HIS A 386 6.89 4.10 1.30
CA HIS A 386 5.60 4.16 0.61
C HIS A 386 5.02 2.76 0.41
N GLU A 387 4.50 2.14 1.45
CA GLU A 387 4.16 0.72 1.53
C GLU A 387 3.00 0.42 2.48
N TRP A 388 2.46 -0.81 2.42
CA TRP A 388 1.27 -1.19 3.17
C TRP A 388 1.45 -1.13 4.69
N LEU A 389 2.64 -1.41 5.25
CA LEU A 389 2.84 -1.28 6.70
C LEU A 389 2.67 0.17 7.16
N THR A 390 3.17 1.16 6.38
CA THR A 390 2.95 2.59 6.63
C THR A 390 1.45 2.90 6.69
N TRP A 391 0.68 2.39 5.75
CA TRP A 391 -0.74 2.71 5.63
C TRP A 391 -1.60 1.98 6.65
N ARG A 392 -1.28 0.73 6.98
CA ARG A 392 -1.90 -0.03 8.10
C ARG A 392 -1.69 0.69 9.43
N ARG A 393 -0.46 1.13 9.74
CA ARG A 393 -0.15 1.93 10.93
C ARG A 393 -0.89 3.26 10.91
N SER A 394 -0.97 3.92 9.76
CA SER A 394 -1.72 5.18 9.60
C SER A 394 -3.21 5.00 9.88
N LEU A 395 -3.83 3.94 9.34
CA LEU A 395 -5.23 3.60 9.64
C LEU A 395 -5.42 3.29 11.13
N HIS A 396 -4.53 2.50 11.72
CA HIS A 396 -4.55 2.17 13.15
C HIS A 396 -4.49 3.41 14.05
N GLN A 397 -3.65 4.41 13.71
CA GLN A 397 -3.59 5.67 14.45
C GLN A 397 -4.82 6.55 14.20
N PHE A 398 -5.25 6.66 12.94
CA PHE A 398 -6.38 7.50 12.56
C PHE A 398 -7.70 6.98 13.15
N ALA A 399 -7.96 5.68 13.11
CA ALA A 399 -9.19 5.07 13.64
C ALA A 399 -9.41 5.38 15.13
N LYS A 400 -8.33 5.50 15.91
CA LYS A 400 -8.41 5.88 17.33
C LYS A 400 -8.85 7.31 17.57
N LEU A 401 -8.83 8.17 16.58
CA LEU A 401 -9.23 9.57 16.67
C LEU A 401 -10.66 9.81 16.19
N LEU A 402 -11.26 8.83 15.53
CA LEU A 402 -12.55 8.99 14.87
C LEU A 402 -13.73 8.95 15.83
N PHE A 403 -14.68 9.87 15.62
CA PHE A 403 -16.02 9.87 16.21
C PHE A 403 -16.05 9.91 17.75
N LYS A 404 -15.06 10.55 18.36
CA LYS A 404 -14.96 10.79 19.81
C LYS A 404 -15.65 12.09 20.22
#